data_b356436c942c928ac893e8ff9078c1f3
#
_entry.id   b356436c942c928ac893e8ff9078c1f3
#
_cell.length_a   1.000
_cell.length_b   1.000
_cell.length_c   1.000
_cell.angle_alpha   90.00
_cell.angle_beta   90.00
_cell.angle_gamma   90.00
#
_symmetry.space_group_name_H-M   'P 1'
#
loop_
_entity.id
_entity.type
_entity.pdbx_description
1 polymer ?
#
loop_
_entity_poly.entity_id
_entity_poly.type
_entity_poly.pdbx_seq_one_letter_code
_entity_poly.pdbx_strand_id
1 'polypeptide(L)'
;TTSIMPTTWTNTLENTISALKGFNEIKNDNGNNILGVHLEGPFINPNKLGAQPNLTEKPSLEFIKKILEISDVKIITLAPEIDGMQEFINDLVELNIKIQFGHTLADFDCCEKIMKDHEIGFTHLYNAMSGNDHRSPGVLSAALSKGKYAEIICDNIHVSKEAIKIAKKCIPGLYAITDSINASGLNDGEYIFAKNNIKKENHSVKIKSDGTLAGSIVTMDQTFKNLISMNFSLEEAVALTSYNASKYMNLDNVGIIQKNFLSNFLILDKEFNLKEVYLRGKKINV
;
A
#
# COMPACT_ATOMS: atom_id res chain seq x y z
N THR A 1 5.59 -12.86 5.54
CA THR A 1 6.16 -11.63 4.95
C THR A 1 7.60 -11.50 5.43
N THR A 2 8.55 -11.37 4.49
CA THR A 2 9.99 -11.27 4.82
C THR A 2 10.52 -9.83 4.73
N SER A 3 9.73 -8.92 4.17
CA SER A 3 10.01 -7.48 4.15
C SER A 3 8.71 -6.73 4.33
N ILE A 4 8.73 -5.64 5.08
CA ILE A 4 7.54 -4.84 5.38
C ILE A 4 7.84 -3.35 5.30
N MET A 5 6.84 -2.59 4.93
CA MET A 5 6.84 -1.13 5.01
C MET A 5 5.58 -0.72 5.79
N PRO A 6 5.74 -0.37 7.07
CA PRO A 6 4.63 0.15 7.86
C PRO A 6 4.09 1.44 7.27
N THR A 7 2.77 1.60 7.35
CA THR A 7 2.06 2.72 6.78
C THR A 7 1.45 3.59 7.88
N THR A 8 1.68 4.90 7.82
CA THR A 8 0.95 5.86 8.65
C THR A 8 -0.36 6.23 7.94
N TRP A 9 -1.35 6.69 8.68
CA TRP A 9 -2.55 7.33 8.13
C TRP A 9 -2.53 8.84 8.40
N THR A 10 -3.39 9.59 7.71
CA THR A 10 -3.56 11.04 7.86
C THR A 10 -3.66 11.45 9.33
N ASN A 11 -2.74 12.29 9.78
CA ASN A 11 -2.73 12.80 11.14
C ASN A 11 -1.96 14.13 11.22
N THR A 12 -1.99 14.78 12.39
CA THR A 12 -1.14 15.95 12.66
C THR A 12 0.34 15.55 12.63
N LEU A 13 1.22 16.51 12.33
CA LEU A 13 2.66 16.30 12.35
C LEU A 13 3.14 15.69 13.67
N GLU A 14 2.64 16.21 14.81
CA GLU A 14 3.03 15.74 16.14
C GLU A 14 2.69 14.26 16.36
N ASN A 15 1.47 13.85 16.01
CA ASN A 15 1.04 12.45 16.14
C ASN A 15 1.78 11.53 15.18
N THR A 16 2.06 11.99 13.96
CA THR A 16 2.86 11.24 12.99
C THR A 16 4.28 11.03 13.50
N ILE A 17 4.93 12.06 14.02
CA ILE A 17 6.26 11.96 14.67
C ILE A 17 6.21 10.98 15.85
N SER A 18 5.20 11.04 16.69
CA SER A 18 5.06 10.12 17.84
C SER A 18 4.96 8.67 17.41
N ALA A 19 4.14 8.37 16.37
CA ALA A 19 4.02 7.03 15.81
C ALA A 19 5.35 6.52 15.22
N LEU A 20 6.07 7.37 14.48
CA LEU A 20 7.35 7.03 13.87
C LEU A 20 8.48 6.80 14.88
N LYS A 21 8.48 7.53 16.00
CA LYS A 21 9.42 7.29 17.11
C LYS A 21 9.21 5.91 17.71
N GLY A 22 7.96 5.54 18.04
CA GLY A 22 7.63 4.20 18.53
C GLY A 22 7.98 3.10 17.52
N PHE A 23 7.83 3.37 16.23
CA PHE A 23 8.23 2.46 15.17
C PHE A 23 9.76 2.25 15.11
N ASN A 24 10.57 3.30 15.28
CA ASN A 24 12.03 3.19 15.24
C ASN A 24 12.59 2.35 16.40
N GLU A 25 11.92 2.28 17.54
CA GLU A 25 12.30 1.38 18.65
C GLU A 25 12.23 -0.08 18.21
N ILE A 26 11.21 -0.44 17.42
CA ILE A 26 11.03 -1.82 16.90
C ILE A 26 11.98 -2.12 15.73
N LYS A 27 12.29 -1.11 14.88
CA LYS A 27 13.17 -1.28 13.71
C LYS A 27 14.56 -1.76 14.09
N ASN A 28 15.05 -1.39 15.25
CA ASN A 28 16.38 -1.73 15.74
C ASN A 28 16.49 -3.14 16.31
N ASP A 29 15.40 -3.88 16.41
CA ASP A 29 15.40 -5.27 16.88
C ASP A 29 15.98 -6.21 15.81
N ASN A 30 16.93 -7.06 16.21
CA ASN A 30 17.65 -7.98 15.34
C ASN A 30 16.72 -9.03 14.71
N GLY A 31 16.23 -8.77 13.52
CA GLY A 31 15.39 -9.72 12.76
C GLY A 31 14.27 -9.05 11.96
N ASN A 32 13.95 -7.81 12.24
CA ASN A 32 12.91 -7.07 11.48
C ASN A 32 13.48 -6.57 10.16
N ASN A 33 12.86 -6.98 9.04
CA ASN A 33 13.24 -6.51 7.71
C ASN A 33 12.31 -5.37 7.27
N ILE A 34 12.46 -4.24 7.96
CA ILE A 34 11.68 -3.03 7.72
C ILE A 34 12.44 -2.15 6.73
N LEU A 35 11.83 -1.88 5.58
CA LEU A 35 12.46 -1.17 4.46
C LEU A 35 12.46 0.35 4.63
N GLY A 36 11.54 0.87 5.39
CA GLY A 36 11.24 2.28 5.60
C GLY A 36 9.77 2.46 5.91
N VAL A 37 9.22 3.63 5.69
CA VAL A 37 7.83 3.98 5.98
C VAL A 37 7.10 4.39 4.70
N HIS A 38 5.84 4.00 4.60
CA HIS A 38 4.88 4.58 3.68
C HIS A 38 4.07 5.64 4.42
N LEU A 39 4.18 6.89 4.00
CA LEU A 39 3.42 8.02 4.53
C LEU A 39 2.13 8.17 3.73
N GLU A 40 1.00 7.71 4.24
CA GLU A 40 -0.30 7.83 3.60
C GLU A 40 -1.04 9.06 4.12
N GLY A 41 -1.08 10.11 3.30
CA GLY A 41 -1.48 11.44 3.71
C GLY A 41 -0.39 12.18 4.53
N PRO A 42 -0.66 13.36 5.09
CA PRO A 42 -1.96 14.05 5.15
C PRO A 42 -2.35 14.85 3.88
N PHE A 43 -1.58 14.82 2.82
CA PHE A 43 -1.78 15.59 1.59
C PHE A 43 -2.77 14.90 0.64
N ILE A 44 -3.93 14.53 1.16
CA ILE A 44 -4.99 13.79 0.46
C ILE A 44 -6.27 14.61 0.37
N ASN A 45 -7.19 14.22 -0.53
CA ASN A 45 -8.44 14.95 -0.74
C ASN A 45 -9.44 14.68 0.39
N PRO A 46 -9.97 15.73 1.08
CA PRO A 46 -10.91 15.56 2.20
C PRO A 46 -12.26 14.92 1.81
N ASN A 47 -12.57 14.84 0.51
CA ASN A 47 -13.76 14.15 0.01
C ASN A 47 -13.49 12.69 -0.37
N LYS A 48 -12.27 12.17 -0.14
CA LYS A 48 -11.84 10.79 -0.43
C LYS A 48 -11.11 10.12 0.75
N LEU A 49 -11.50 10.48 1.96
CA LEU A 49 -10.84 10.00 3.19
C LEU A 49 -10.93 8.47 3.41
N GLY A 50 -11.97 7.80 2.88
CA GLY A 50 -12.22 6.43 3.31
C GLY A 50 -12.40 6.36 4.83
N ALA A 51 -11.59 5.54 5.51
CA ALA A 51 -11.59 5.44 6.96
C ALA A 51 -10.63 6.42 7.67
N GLN A 52 -9.92 7.25 6.93
CA GLN A 52 -8.95 8.19 7.49
C GLN A 52 -9.64 9.39 8.17
N PRO A 53 -9.06 9.97 9.22
CA PRO A 53 -9.61 11.17 9.85
C PRO A 53 -9.47 12.39 8.95
N ASN A 54 -10.39 13.34 9.07
CA ASN A 54 -10.32 14.61 8.32
C ASN A 54 -9.29 15.56 8.98
N LEU A 55 -8.01 15.22 8.80
CA LEU A 55 -6.85 15.99 9.24
C LEU A 55 -5.92 16.25 8.05
N THR A 56 -6.53 16.46 6.88
CA THR A 56 -5.80 16.71 5.64
C THR A 56 -5.08 18.05 5.68
N GLU A 57 -3.92 18.11 5.08
CA GLU A 57 -3.09 19.32 5.01
C GLU A 57 -2.74 19.67 3.56
N LYS A 58 -2.38 20.93 3.33
CA LYS A 58 -1.78 21.36 2.06
C LYS A 58 -0.34 20.84 1.95
N PRO A 59 0.20 20.68 0.73
CA PRO A 59 1.59 20.32 0.50
C PRO A 59 2.55 21.14 1.37
N SER A 60 3.43 20.44 2.11
CA SER A 60 4.37 21.09 3.04
C SER A 60 5.70 20.35 3.07
N LEU A 61 6.72 20.92 2.44
CA LEU A 61 8.08 20.40 2.48
C LEU A 61 8.67 20.45 3.91
N GLU A 62 8.26 21.43 4.73
CA GLU A 62 8.67 21.51 6.13
C GLU A 62 8.15 20.30 6.93
N PHE A 63 6.90 19.88 6.68
CA PHE A 63 6.34 18.66 7.29
C PHE A 63 7.21 17.45 6.94
N ILE A 64 7.52 17.26 5.66
CA ILE A 64 8.34 16.13 5.20
C ILE A 64 9.74 16.16 5.81
N LYS A 65 10.41 17.31 5.83
CA LYS A 65 11.75 17.43 6.43
C LYS A 65 11.77 17.02 7.90
N LYS A 66 10.77 17.44 8.69
CA LYS A 66 10.64 17.02 10.09
C LYS A 66 10.39 15.51 10.25
N ILE A 67 9.64 14.91 9.33
CA ILE A 67 9.45 13.45 9.33
C ILE A 67 10.75 12.72 8.96
N LEU A 68 11.49 13.20 7.98
CA LEU A 68 12.77 12.59 7.55
C LEU A 68 13.87 12.66 8.62
N GLU A 69 13.82 13.61 9.54
CA GLU A 69 14.70 13.62 10.72
C GLU A 69 14.44 12.44 11.67
N ILE A 70 13.23 11.87 11.61
CA ILE A 70 12.78 10.77 12.49
C ILE A 70 12.87 9.43 11.80
N SER A 71 12.44 9.33 10.54
CA SER A 71 12.26 8.04 9.86
C SER A 71 12.50 8.15 8.35
N ASP A 72 12.94 7.05 7.76
CA ASP A 72 13.20 6.93 6.32
C ASP A 72 11.89 6.70 5.56
N VAL A 73 11.31 7.77 5.03
CA VAL A 73 10.11 7.70 4.17
C VAL A 73 10.52 7.23 2.78
N LYS A 74 9.94 6.13 2.33
CA LYS A 74 10.19 5.53 1.02
C LYS A 74 9.08 5.78 0.01
N ILE A 75 7.83 5.83 0.48
CA ILE A 75 6.64 6.07 -0.33
C ILE A 75 5.81 7.14 0.35
N ILE A 76 5.18 7.98 -0.45
CA ILE A 76 4.13 8.90 -0.01
C ILE A 76 2.89 8.74 -0.88
N THR A 77 1.71 8.66 -0.25
CA THR A 77 0.41 8.75 -0.92
C THR A 77 -0.13 10.16 -0.82
N LEU A 78 -0.53 10.72 -1.95
CA LEU A 78 -1.05 12.08 -2.06
C LEU A 78 -2.11 12.21 -3.18
N ALA A 79 -2.87 13.31 -3.13
CA ALA A 79 -3.88 13.67 -4.11
C ALA A 79 -3.33 14.74 -5.07
N PRO A 80 -3.10 14.42 -6.35
CA PRO A 80 -2.38 15.31 -7.28
C PRO A 80 -3.13 16.58 -7.63
N GLU A 81 -4.45 16.64 -7.42
CA GLU A 81 -5.30 17.81 -7.70
C GLU A 81 -5.22 18.92 -6.65
N ILE A 82 -4.53 18.70 -5.53
CA ILE A 82 -4.39 19.72 -4.49
C ILE A 82 -3.46 20.84 -4.98
N ASP A 83 -3.84 22.09 -4.74
CA ASP A 83 -3.03 23.25 -5.11
C ASP A 83 -1.60 23.18 -4.58
N GLY A 84 -0.62 23.46 -5.46
CA GLY A 84 0.81 23.40 -5.13
C GLY A 84 1.42 21.99 -5.15
N MET A 85 0.62 20.96 -5.51
CA MET A 85 1.08 19.57 -5.45
C MET A 85 2.14 19.26 -6.52
N GLN A 86 2.10 19.88 -7.68
CA GLN A 86 3.07 19.60 -8.75
C GLN A 86 4.49 19.98 -8.33
N GLU A 87 4.67 21.18 -7.77
CA GLU A 87 5.96 21.64 -7.24
C GLU A 87 6.42 20.77 -6.08
N PHE A 88 5.50 20.42 -5.19
CA PHE A 88 5.79 19.55 -4.06
C PHE A 88 6.24 18.14 -4.49
N ILE A 89 5.67 17.58 -5.55
CA ILE A 89 6.10 16.30 -6.11
C ILE A 89 7.55 16.38 -6.61
N ASN A 90 7.96 17.48 -7.26
CA ASN A 90 9.34 17.67 -7.68
C ASN A 90 10.30 17.61 -6.48
N ASP A 91 9.98 18.34 -5.40
CA ASP A 91 10.78 18.34 -4.17
C ASP A 91 10.88 16.91 -3.55
N LEU A 92 9.79 16.17 -3.54
CA LEU A 92 9.76 14.79 -3.01
C LEU A 92 10.59 13.81 -3.85
N VAL A 93 10.56 13.96 -5.16
CA VAL A 93 11.38 13.14 -6.08
C VAL A 93 12.87 13.41 -5.88
N GLU A 94 13.27 14.67 -5.67
CA GLU A 94 14.66 15.03 -5.32
C GLU A 94 15.12 14.39 -3.99
N LEU A 95 14.19 14.17 -3.07
CA LEU A 95 14.43 13.45 -1.81
C LEU A 95 14.40 11.91 -1.95
N ASN A 96 14.31 11.39 -3.19
CA ASN A 96 14.18 9.95 -3.49
C ASN A 96 12.98 9.27 -2.83
N ILE A 97 11.88 9.99 -2.63
CA ILE A 97 10.60 9.46 -2.15
C ILE A 97 9.77 9.05 -3.36
N LYS A 98 9.26 7.83 -3.37
CA LYS A 98 8.33 7.36 -4.40
C LYS A 98 6.94 7.94 -4.18
N ILE A 99 6.34 8.41 -5.25
CA ILE A 99 5.03 9.06 -5.23
C ILE A 99 3.95 8.05 -5.63
N GLN A 100 2.87 8.00 -4.88
CA GLN A 100 1.66 7.26 -5.23
C GLN A 100 0.44 8.18 -5.20
N PHE A 101 -0.42 8.05 -6.20
CA PHE A 101 -1.73 8.69 -6.19
C PHE A 101 -2.74 7.80 -5.45
N GLY A 102 -3.40 8.37 -4.47
CA GLY A 102 -4.44 7.73 -3.68
C GLY A 102 -5.25 8.76 -2.91
N HIS A 103 -6.42 8.38 -2.42
CA HIS A 103 -7.33 9.29 -1.71
C HIS A 103 -7.57 10.60 -2.47
N THR A 104 -7.98 10.49 -3.74
CA THR A 104 -7.96 11.58 -4.72
C THR A 104 -9.20 11.62 -5.60
N LEU A 105 -9.61 12.80 -6.00
CA LEU A 105 -10.64 13.08 -7.00
C LEU A 105 -10.04 13.60 -8.32
N ALA A 106 -8.72 13.53 -8.51
CA ALA A 106 -8.08 13.97 -9.73
C ALA A 106 -8.74 13.37 -10.98
N ASP A 107 -8.82 14.15 -12.03
CA ASP A 107 -9.17 13.68 -13.37
C ASP A 107 -7.95 13.06 -14.06
N PHE A 108 -8.19 12.48 -15.22
CA PHE A 108 -7.16 11.88 -16.04
C PHE A 108 -6.08 12.87 -16.46
N ASP A 109 -6.45 14.07 -16.88
CA ASP A 109 -5.52 15.08 -17.42
C ASP A 109 -4.57 15.58 -16.34
N CYS A 110 -5.06 15.79 -15.11
CA CYS A 110 -4.23 16.10 -13.95
C CYS A 110 -3.18 15.03 -13.70
N CYS A 111 -3.60 13.76 -13.69
CA CYS A 111 -2.68 12.63 -13.50
C CYS A 111 -1.67 12.52 -14.65
N GLU A 112 -2.14 12.57 -15.90
CA GLU A 112 -1.30 12.44 -17.08
C GLU A 112 -0.20 13.51 -17.13
N LYS A 113 -0.53 14.74 -16.78
CA LYS A 113 0.42 15.86 -16.75
C LYS A 113 1.63 15.53 -15.87
N ILE A 114 1.41 15.00 -14.69
CA ILE A 114 2.48 14.65 -13.73
C ILE A 114 3.20 13.37 -14.16
N MET A 115 2.47 12.38 -14.65
CA MET A 115 3.03 11.09 -15.11
C MET A 115 3.93 11.20 -16.34
N LYS A 116 3.90 12.33 -17.08
CA LYS A 116 4.84 12.58 -18.19
C LYS A 116 6.28 12.75 -17.70
N ASP A 117 6.44 13.34 -16.53
CA ASP A 117 7.75 13.73 -16.00
C ASP A 117 8.21 12.79 -14.87
N HIS A 118 7.28 12.07 -14.20
CA HIS A 118 7.56 11.27 -13.01
C HIS A 118 6.98 9.86 -13.10
N GLU A 119 7.68 8.87 -12.53
CA GLU A 119 7.16 7.53 -12.31
C GLU A 119 6.22 7.54 -11.10
N ILE A 120 4.93 7.40 -11.33
CA ILE A 120 3.88 7.42 -10.31
C ILE A 120 3.34 6.01 -10.08
N GLY A 121 3.22 5.62 -8.80
CA GLY A 121 2.45 4.47 -8.35
C GLY A 121 1.01 4.84 -8.01
N PHE A 122 0.21 3.85 -7.62
CA PHE A 122 -1.19 4.04 -7.22
C PHE A 122 -1.46 3.21 -5.97
N THR A 123 -1.91 3.87 -4.91
CA THR A 123 -2.19 3.26 -3.62
C THR A 123 -3.52 2.51 -3.68
N HIS A 124 -3.56 1.26 -3.18
CA HIS A 124 -4.75 0.40 -3.08
C HIS A 124 -5.77 0.62 -4.21
N LEU A 125 -5.33 0.41 -5.46
CA LEU A 125 -6.07 0.67 -6.70
C LEU A 125 -7.56 0.33 -6.59
N TYR A 126 -8.42 1.14 -7.14
CA TYR A 126 -9.88 1.19 -7.05
C TYR A 126 -10.44 1.85 -5.79
N ASN A 127 -9.72 1.83 -4.67
CA ASN A 127 -10.25 2.32 -3.39
C ASN A 127 -9.94 3.81 -3.20
N ALA A 128 -10.90 4.56 -2.70
CA ALA A 128 -10.79 5.99 -2.39
C ALA A 128 -10.20 6.86 -3.53
N MET A 129 -10.55 6.59 -4.79
CA MET A 129 -10.10 7.35 -5.95
C MET A 129 -11.23 7.63 -6.95
N SER A 130 -11.01 8.55 -7.89
CA SER A 130 -11.91 8.79 -9.03
C SER A 130 -11.89 7.61 -10.00
N GLY A 131 -13.05 7.29 -10.57
CA GLY A 131 -13.29 6.05 -11.29
C GLY A 131 -12.81 6.02 -12.74
N ASN A 132 -13.19 4.93 -13.43
CA ASN A 132 -12.99 4.75 -14.86
C ASN A 132 -14.32 4.99 -15.60
N ASP A 133 -14.75 6.25 -15.65
CA ASP A 133 -15.91 6.65 -16.44
C ASP A 133 -15.47 6.98 -17.87
N HIS A 134 -16.26 6.56 -18.86
CA HIS A 134 -15.93 6.70 -20.28
C HIS A 134 -16.04 8.12 -20.82
N ARG A 135 -16.68 9.05 -20.10
CA ARG A 135 -16.81 10.47 -20.46
C ARG A 135 -16.08 11.39 -19.50
N SER A 136 -15.81 10.92 -18.30
CA SER A 136 -15.15 11.67 -17.23
C SER A 136 -14.09 10.80 -16.57
N PRO A 137 -13.01 10.45 -17.30
CA PRO A 137 -11.99 9.54 -16.81
C PRO A 137 -11.25 10.15 -15.62
N GLY A 138 -11.04 9.35 -14.57
CA GLY A 138 -10.33 9.74 -13.37
C GLY A 138 -8.97 9.06 -13.21
N VAL A 139 -8.48 9.06 -11.97
CA VAL A 139 -7.20 8.41 -11.58
C VAL A 139 -7.15 6.94 -11.97
N LEU A 140 -8.26 6.20 -11.79
CA LEU A 140 -8.31 4.79 -12.19
C LEU A 140 -8.07 4.62 -13.69
N SER A 141 -8.61 5.52 -14.53
CA SER A 141 -8.35 5.50 -15.97
C SER A 141 -6.88 5.77 -16.29
N ALA A 142 -6.24 6.72 -15.59
CA ALA A 142 -4.82 7.00 -15.74
C ALA A 142 -3.96 5.79 -15.33
N ALA A 143 -4.29 5.16 -14.19
CA ALA A 143 -3.61 3.96 -13.72
C ALA A 143 -3.70 2.81 -14.72
N LEU A 144 -4.91 2.48 -15.18
CA LEU A 144 -5.14 1.35 -16.09
C LEU A 144 -4.55 1.57 -17.49
N SER A 145 -4.46 2.82 -17.98
CA SER A 145 -3.97 3.10 -19.33
C SER A 145 -2.46 3.37 -19.40
N LYS A 146 -1.86 3.90 -18.32
CA LYS A 146 -0.47 4.41 -18.34
C LYS A 146 0.36 3.97 -17.12
N GLY A 147 -0.27 3.43 -16.07
CA GLY A 147 0.42 3.04 -14.84
C GLY A 147 1.40 1.89 -15.07
N LYS A 148 2.60 2.03 -14.53
CA LYS A 148 3.58 0.94 -14.48
C LYS A 148 3.46 0.12 -13.22
N TYR A 149 3.16 0.75 -12.09
CA TYR A 149 3.06 0.14 -10.78
C TYR A 149 1.77 0.57 -10.09
N ALA A 150 1.13 -0.35 -9.40
CA ALA A 150 0.00 -0.07 -8.52
C ALA A 150 -0.12 -1.14 -7.43
N GLU A 151 -0.58 -0.73 -6.28
CA GLU A 151 -0.99 -1.59 -5.17
C GLU A 151 -2.40 -2.11 -5.39
N ILE A 152 -2.66 -3.34 -4.93
CA ILE A 152 -4.01 -3.90 -4.97
C ILE A 152 -4.29 -4.79 -3.76
N ILE A 153 -5.48 -4.66 -3.17
CA ILE A 153 -5.94 -5.50 -2.06
C ILE A 153 -6.68 -6.71 -2.65
N CYS A 154 -6.19 -7.92 -2.38
CA CYS A 154 -6.76 -9.16 -2.94
C CYS A 154 -7.44 -10.01 -1.85
N ASP A 155 -8.37 -9.41 -1.11
CA ASP A 155 -9.11 -10.04 -0.02
C ASP A 155 -10.50 -10.56 -0.42
N ASN A 156 -10.91 -10.41 -1.69
CA ASN A 156 -12.26 -10.69 -2.22
C ASN A 156 -13.37 -9.74 -1.69
N ILE A 157 -13.01 -8.64 -1.04
CA ILE A 157 -13.95 -7.70 -0.42
C ILE A 157 -13.75 -6.30 -1.01
N HIS A 158 -12.52 -5.77 -0.97
CA HIS A 158 -12.18 -4.44 -1.48
C HIS A 158 -12.22 -4.36 -2.98
N VAL A 159 -11.77 -5.41 -3.67
CA VAL A 159 -11.70 -5.46 -5.13
C VAL A 159 -12.21 -6.81 -5.63
N SER A 160 -13.11 -6.80 -6.60
CA SER A 160 -13.63 -8.03 -7.19
C SER A 160 -12.54 -8.74 -8.01
N LYS A 161 -12.65 -10.06 -8.12
CA LYS A 161 -11.76 -10.90 -8.93
C LYS A 161 -11.63 -10.39 -10.38
N GLU A 162 -12.71 -9.93 -10.96
CA GLU A 162 -12.75 -9.40 -12.34
C GLU A 162 -11.94 -8.12 -12.46
N ALA A 163 -12.09 -7.20 -11.50
CA ALA A 163 -11.33 -5.96 -11.46
C ALA A 163 -9.82 -6.21 -11.24
N ILE A 164 -9.45 -7.16 -10.36
CA ILE A 164 -8.05 -7.59 -10.17
C ILE A 164 -7.46 -8.11 -11.48
N LYS A 165 -8.22 -8.93 -12.23
CA LYS A 165 -7.77 -9.46 -13.53
C LYS A 165 -7.62 -8.38 -14.59
N ILE A 166 -8.48 -7.37 -14.61
CA ILE A 166 -8.35 -6.21 -15.50
C ILE A 166 -7.08 -5.43 -15.14
N ALA A 167 -6.90 -5.10 -13.87
CA ALA A 167 -5.72 -4.39 -13.40
C ALA A 167 -4.41 -5.13 -13.76
N LYS A 168 -4.37 -6.46 -13.57
CA LYS A 168 -3.20 -7.29 -13.93
C LYS A 168 -2.88 -7.26 -15.42
N LYS A 169 -3.89 -7.17 -16.29
CA LYS A 169 -3.68 -7.05 -17.74
C LYS A 169 -3.17 -5.69 -18.15
N CYS A 170 -3.57 -4.63 -17.44
CA CYS A 170 -3.26 -3.26 -17.76
C CYS A 170 -1.95 -2.78 -17.14
N ILE A 171 -1.63 -3.21 -15.92
CA ILE A 171 -0.51 -2.68 -15.12
C ILE A 171 0.56 -3.77 -14.97
N PRO A 172 1.72 -3.64 -15.66
CA PRO A 172 2.77 -4.66 -15.65
C PRO A 172 3.33 -4.96 -14.26
N GLY A 173 3.51 -3.94 -13.46
CA GLY A 173 4.07 -4.00 -12.10
C GLY A 173 3.00 -3.97 -11.01
N LEU A 174 1.78 -4.47 -11.28
CA LEU A 174 0.76 -4.61 -10.23
C LEU A 174 1.27 -5.49 -9.11
N TYR A 175 1.14 -5.06 -7.85
CA TYR A 175 1.53 -5.84 -6.68
C TYR A 175 0.49 -5.81 -5.58
N ALA A 176 0.36 -6.95 -4.90
CA ALA A 176 -0.60 -7.11 -3.82
C ALA A 176 -0.05 -6.53 -2.52
N ILE A 177 -0.93 -5.84 -1.81
CA ILE A 177 -0.71 -5.36 -0.44
C ILE A 177 -1.79 -5.92 0.48
N THR A 178 -1.56 -5.87 1.76
CA THR A 178 -2.57 -6.25 2.74
C THR A 178 -3.46 -5.07 3.12
N ASP A 179 -2.90 -3.88 3.22
CA ASP A 179 -3.60 -2.73 3.84
C ASP A 179 -4.24 -3.10 5.19
N SER A 180 -3.54 -3.97 5.94
CA SER A 180 -4.04 -4.55 7.19
C SER A 180 -3.97 -3.55 8.33
N ILE A 181 -5.07 -3.49 9.10
CA ILE A 181 -5.18 -2.64 10.28
C ILE A 181 -5.04 -3.44 11.57
N ASN A 182 -5.07 -2.75 12.71
CA ASN A 182 -4.87 -3.32 14.05
C ASN A 182 -5.90 -4.38 14.47
N ALA A 183 -7.01 -4.55 13.74
CA ALA A 183 -7.97 -5.64 13.97
C ALA A 183 -7.57 -6.97 13.30
N SER A 184 -6.48 -6.98 12.50
CA SER A 184 -5.98 -8.21 11.88
C SER A 184 -5.46 -9.18 12.94
N GLY A 185 -5.78 -10.46 12.78
CA GLY A 185 -5.39 -11.51 13.73
C GLY A 185 -6.22 -11.56 15.03
N LEU A 186 -7.10 -10.58 15.28
CA LEU A 186 -7.97 -10.57 16.45
C LEU A 186 -9.30 -11.30 16.17
N ASN A 187 -10.09 -11.60 17.20
CA ASN A 187 -11.43 -12.18 17.07
C ASN A 187 -12.43 -11.18 16.45
N ASP A 188 -13.60 -11.67 16.03
CA ASP A 188 -14.70 -10.79 15.66
C ASP A 188 -15.13 -9.96 16.88
N GLY A 189 -15.43 -8.68 16.64
CA GLY A 189 -15.72 -7.74 17.73
C GLY A 189 -15.61 -6.28 17.31
N GLU A 190 -15.67 -5.41 18.30
CA GLU A 190 -15.57 -3.97 18.12
C GLU A 190 -14.19 -3.47 18.55
N TYR A 191 -13.62 -2.59 17.75
CA TYR A 191 -12.29 -2.01 17.95
C TYR A 191 -12.30 -0.52 17.65
N ILE A 192 -11.18 0.14 17.90
CA ILE A 192 -10.95 1.53 17.50
C ILE A 192 -9.83 1.55 16.46
N PHE A 193 -10.07 2.20 15.32
CA PHE A 193 -9.09 2.47 14.30
C PHE A 193 -9.20 3.91 13.82
N ALA A 194 -8.07 4.65 13.80
CA ALA A 194 -8.00 6.06 13.36
C ALA A 194 -9.10 6.96 13.98
N LYS A 195 -9.41 6.76 15.28
CA LYS A 195 -10.49 7.41 16.06
C LYS A 195 -11.92 6.96 15.71
N ASN A 196 -12.09 6.05 14.75
CA ASN A 196 -13.39 5.50 14.41
C ASN A 196 -13.67 4.23 15.21
N ASN A 197 -14.92 4.04 15.65
CA ASN A 197 -15.39 2.76 16.13
C ASN A 197 -15.63 1.86 14.91
N ILE A 198 -14.92 0.74 14.86
CA ILE A 198 -15.02 -0.25 13.79
C ILE A 198 -15.59 -1.57 14.32
N LYS A 199 -16.28 -2.30 13.46
CA LYS A 199 -16.74 -3.65 13.72
C LYS A 199 -16.03 -4.61 12.77
N LYS A 200 -15.32 -5.57 13.35
CA LYS A 200 -14.82 -6.73 12.62
C LYS A 200 -15.86 -7.84 12.66
N GLU A 201 -16.20 -8.36 11.51
CA GLU A 201 -17.16 -9.45 11.36
C GLU A 201 -16.75 -10.33 10.19
N ASN A 202 -16.53 -11.62 10.45
CA ASN A 202 -16.00 -12.58 9.48
C ASN A 202 -14.66 -12.11 8.90
N HIS A 203 -14.64 -11.71 7.61
CA HIS A 203 -13.41 -11.31 6.90
C HIS A 203 -13.36 -9.82 6.57
N SER A 204 -14.28 -9.01 7.10
CA SER A 204 -14.36 -7.58 6.82
C SER A 204 -14.31 -6.73 8.07
N VAL A 205 -13.87 -5.49 7.90
CA VAL A 205 -13.93 -4.45 8.93
C VAL A 205 -14.64 -3.23 8.36
N LYS A 206 -15.59 -2.70 9.12
CA LYS A 206 -16.40 -1.55 8.72
C LYS A 206 -16.49 -0.53 9.83
N ILE A 207 -16.51 0.75 9.46
CA ILE A 207 -16.85 1.83 10.37
C ILE A 207 -18.32 1.67 10.80
N LYS A 208 -18.59 1.72 12.09
CA LYS A 208 -19.94 1.47 12.63
C LYS A 208 -20.96 2.55 12.24
N SER A 209 -20.52 3.79 12.03
CA SER A 209 -21.42 4.91 11.78
C SER A 209 -22.04 4.89 10.39
N ASP A 210 -21.34 4.41 9.37
CA ASP A 210 -21.74 4.52 7.96
C ASP A 210 -21.51 3.24 7.12
N GLY A 211 -20.87 2.23 7.69
CA GLY A 211 -20.61 0.97 7.01
C GLY A 211 -19.45 1.01 6.02
N THR A 212 -18.69 2.10 5.94
CA THR A 212 -17.48 2.23 5.11
C THR A 212 -16.46 1.17 5.49
N LEU A 213 -15.84 0.51 4.50
CA LEU A 213 -14.73 -0.39 4.73
C LEU A 213 -13.54 0.36 5.35
N ALA A 214 -12.88 -0.25 6.32
CA ALA A 214 -11.81 0.37 7.10
C ALA A 214 -10.53 -0.47 7.02
N GLY A 215 -9.81 -0.34 5.91
CA GLY A 215 -8.67 -1.19 5.61
C GLY A 215 -9.03 -2.68 5.58
N SER A 216 -8.04 -3.54 5.47
CA SER A 216 -8.26 -4.98 5.45
C SER A 216 -7.79 -5.67 6.73
N ILE A 217 -8.08 -6.97 6.80
CA ILE A 217 -7.53 -7.89 7.81
C ILE A 217 -6.88 -9.12 7.15
N VAL A 218 -6.68 -9.04 5.83
CA VAL A 218 -6.07 -10.12 5.07
C VAL A 218 -4.57 -10.22 5.38
N THR A 219 -4.06 -11.42 5.49
CA THR A 219 -2.63 -11.68 5.57
C THR A 219 -2.05 -11.94 4.19
N MET A 220 -0.74 -11.80 4.00
CA MET A 220 -0.13 -12.00 2.68
C MET A 220 -0.20 -13.47 2.21
N ASP A 221 -0.16 -14.44 3.10
CA ASP A 221 -0.38 -15.85 2.76
C ASP A 221 -1.82 -16.13 2.32
N GLN A 222 -2.81 -15.49 2.97
CA GLN A 222 -4.20 -15.56 2.52
C GLN A 222 -4.39 -14.84 1.18
N THR A 223 -3.76 -13.69 0.98
CA THR A 223 -3.71 -12.97 -0.31
C THR A 223 -3.20 -13.87 -1.43
N PHE A 224 -2.11 -14.61 -1.19
CA PHE A 224 -1.57 -15.57 -2.15
C PHE A 224 -2.59 -16.68 -2.48
N LYS A 225 -3.22 -17.29 -1.48
CA LYS A 225 -4.25 -18.31 -1.67
C LYS A 225 -5.47 -17.77 -2.44
N ASN A 226 -5.87 -16.53 -2.16
CA ASN A 226 -6.96 -15.87 -2.87
C ASN A 226 -6.63 -15.71 -4.37
N LEU A 227 -5.40 -15.29 -4.70
CA LEU A 227 -4.94 -15.18 -6.10
C LEU A 227 -4.99 -16.54 -6.81
N ILE A 228 -4.52 -17.61 -6.18
CA ILE A 228 -4.61 -18.98 -6.74
C ILE A 228 -6.09 -19.36 -6.96
N SER A 229 -6.98 -19.08 -5.98
CA SER A 229 -8.40 -19.37 -6.11
C SER A 229 -9.11 -18.57 -7.22
N MET A 230 -8.56 -17.41 -7.56
CA MET A 230 -8.99 -16.57 -8.70
C MET A 230 -8.48 -17.10 -10.05
N ASN A 231 -7.75 -18.22 -10.09
CA ASN A 231 -7.11 -18.82 -11.26
C ASN A 231 -5.96 -17.98 -11.82
N PHE A 232 -5.17 -17.29 -10.99
CA PHE A 232 -3.85 -16.83 -11.35
C PHE A 232 -2.87 -18.01 -11.34
N SER A 233 -1.88 -18.00 -12.25
CA SER A 233 -0.81 -19.00 -12.19
C SER A 233 0.06 -18.82 -10.93
N LEU A 234 0.84 -19.86 -10.60
CA LEU A 234 1.76 -19.79 -9.46
C LEU A 234 2.75 -18.62 -9.64
N GLU A 235 3.29 -18.47 -10.85
CA GLU A 235 4.25 -17.41 -11.20
C GLU A 235 3.61 -16.02 -11.07
N GLU A 236 2.36 -15.85 -11.52
CA GLU A 236 1.63 -14.60 -11.38
C GLU A 236 1.36 -14.27 -9.92
N ALA A 237 0.94 -15.24 -9.12
CA ALA A 237 0.70 -15.05 -7.69
C ALA A 237 1.98 -14.67 -6.93
N VAL A 238 3.12 -15.31 -7.25
CA VAL A 238 4.44 -14.95 -6.70
C VAL A 238 4.87 -13.56 -7.15
N ALA A 239 4.68 -13.22 -8.44
CA ALA A 239 5.02 -11.90 -8.94
C ALA A 239 4.23 -10.81 -8.24
N LEU A 240 2.92 -11.00 -8.06
CA LEU A 240 2.03 -10.06 -7.38
C LEU A 240 2.36 -9.90 -5.89
N THR A 241 2.74 -10.98 -5.19
CA THR A 241 2.95 -10.95 -3.73
C THR A 241 4.40 -10.71 -3.30
N SER A 242 5.35 -10.63 -4.26
CA SER A 242 6.77 -10.51 -3.94
C SER A 242 7.54 -9.69 -4.97
N TYR A 243 7.71 -10.22 -6.19
CA TYR A 243 8.65 -9.69 -7.18
C TYR A 243 8.32 -8.26 -7.63
N ASN A 244 7.06 -7.96 -7.94
CA ASN A 244 6.67 -6.65 -8.45
C ASN A 244 6.87 -5.55 -7.40
N ALA A 245 6.55 -5.82 -6.13
CA ALA A 245 6.82 -4.89 -5.02
C ALA A 245 8.33 -4.64 -4.85
N SER A 246 9.17 -5.69 -4.94
CA SER A 246 10.62 -5.52 -4.85
C SER A 246 11.17 -4.68 -6.01
N LYS A 247 10.64 -4.85 -7.22
CA LYS A 247 11.01 -4.04 -8.39
C LYS A 247 10.58 -2.59 -8.22
N TYR A 248 9.35 -2.34 -7.75
CA TYR A 248 8.91 -0.98 -7.46
C TYR A 248 9.83 -0.28 -6.47
N MET A 249 10.29 -1.00 -5.45
CA MET A 249 11.17 -0.47 -4.41
C MET A 249 12.66 -0.46 -4.79
N ASN A 250 13.01 -0.83 -6.04
CA ASN A 250 14.39 -0.93 -6.52
C ASN A 250 15.28 -1.84 -5.64
N LEU A 251 14.72 -2.94 -5.15
CA LEU A 251 15.46 -3.93 -4.35
C LEU A 251 16.07 -4.98 -5.27
N ASP A 252 17.40 -4.94 -5.44
CA ASP A 252 18.10 -5.75 -6.42
C ASP A 252 18.41 -7.18 -5.96
N ASN A 253 18.11 -7.54 -4.73
CA ASN A 253 18.51 -8.81 -4.14
C ASN A 253 17.40 -9.56 -3.41
N VAL A 254 16.13 -9.20 -3.60
CA VAL A 254 14.94 -9.86 -3.05
C VAL A 254 13.85 -10.03 -4.11
N GLY A 255 12.85 -10.85 -3.81
CA GLY A 255 11.65 -11.03 -4.65
C GLY A 255 11.68 -12.26 -5.55
N ILE A 256 12.84 -12.85 -5.82
CA ILE A 256 13.00 -14.11 -6.58
C ILE A 256 14.06 -15.00 -5.92
N ILE A 257 14.02 -16.29 -6.23
CA ILE A 257 15.05 -17.26 -5.85
C ILE A 257 16.09 -17.30 -6.97
N GLN A 258 17.22 -16.65 -6.74
CA GLN A 258 18.30 -16.54 -7.72
C GLN A 258 19.67 -16.48 -7.03
N LYS A 259 20.74 -16.89 -7.71
CA LYS A 259 22.12 -16.74 -7.21
C LYS A 259 22.42 -15.27 -6.87
N ASN A 260 23.05 -15.03 -5.72
CA ASN A 260 23.38 -13.72 -5.16
C ASN A 260 22.17 -12.93 -4.60
N PHE A 261 20.97 -13.51 -4.57
CA PHE A 261 19.83 -12.93 -3.88
C PHE A 261 19.80 -13.37 -2.41
N LEU A 262 19.16 -12.57 -1.55
CA LEU A 262 18.93 -12.93 -0.16
C LEU A 262 18.08 -14.20 -0.10
N SER A 263 18.51 -15.15 0.73
CA SER A 263 17.78 -16.41 0.93
C SER A 263 16.53 -16.19 1.79
N ASN A 264 15.61 -15.39 1.28
CA ASN A 264 14.29 -15.10 1.84
C ASN A 264 13.26 -15.90 1.04
N PHE A 265 12.76 -17.00 1.60
CA PHE A 265 11.78 -17.83 0.90
C PHE A 265 10.85 -18.54 1.88
N LEU A 266 9.73 -19.01 1.35
CA LEU A 266 8.71 -19.77 2.05
C LEU A 266 8.65 -21.19 1.52
N ILE A 267 8.36 -22.15 2.38
CA ILE A 267 7.96 -23.50 1.99
C ILE A 267 6.47 -23.66 2.26
N LEU A 268 5.73 -23.99 1.22
CA LEU A 268 4.30 -24.24 1.27
C LEU A 268 4.03 -25.72 0.99
N ASP A 269 2.94 -26.27 1.53
CA ASP A 269 2.45 -27.58 1.12
C ASP A 269 1.65 -27.51 -0.21
N LYS A 270 1.10 -28.65 -0.62
CA LYS A 270 0.33 -28.75 -1.87
C LYS A 270 -0.97 -27.94 -1.86
N GLU A 271 -1.50 -27.67 -0.68
CA GLU A 271 -2.66 -26.83 -0.43
C GLU A 271 -2.31 -25.37 -0.16
N PHE A 272 -1.02 -25.00 -0.42
CA PHE A 272 -0.47 -23.65 -0.20
C PHE A 272 -0.49 -23.19 1.27
N ASN A 273 -0.51 -24.10 2.23
CA ASN A 273 -0.33 -23.75 3.63
C ASN A 273 1.14 -23.52 3.95
N LEU A 274 1.42 -22.47 4.71
CA LEU A 274 2.77 -22.13 5.14
C LEU A 274 3.33 -23.21 6.08
N LYS A 275 4.49 -23.76 5.74
CA LYS A 275 5.22 -24.76 6.54
C LYS A 275 6.47 -24.17 7.16
N GLU A 276 7.24 -23.41 6.38
CA GLU A 276 8.51 -22.86 6.86
C GLU A 276 8.76 -21.47 6.27
N VAL A 277 9.42 -20.64 7.05
CA VAL A 277 9.91 -19.32 6.63
C VAL A 277 11.41 -19.28 6.79
N TYR A 278 12.11 -18.84 5.77
CA TYR A 278 13.53 -18.57 5.81
C TYR A 278 13.79 -17.07 5.59
N LEU A 279 14.55 -16.48 6.49
CA LEU A 279 15.00 -15.09 6.40
C LEU A 279 16.53 -15.07 6.44
N ARG A 280 17.14 -14.56 5.37
CA ARG A 280 18.60 -14.54 5.19
C ARG A 280 19.25 -15.92 5.41
N GLY A 281 18.60 -16.98 4.92
CA GLY A 281 19.02 -18.35 5.04
C GLY A 281 18.79 -19.02 6.39
N LYS A 282 18.23 -18.29 7.37
CA LYS A 282 17.90 -18.86 8.69
C LYS A 282 16.41 -19.17 8.75
N LYS A 283 16.07 -20.38 9.23
CA LYS A 283 14.68 -20.77 9.50
C LYS A 283 14.15 -19.95 10.68
N ILE A 284 12.98 -19.35 10.48
CA ILE A 284 12.25 -18.59 11.51
C ILE A 284 11.14 -19.49 12.05
N ASN A 285 10.97 -19.52 13.38
CA ASN A 285 9.82 -20.17 14.00
C ASN A 285 8.56 -19.33 13.72
N VAL A 286 7.53 -19.98 13.18
CA VAL A 286 6.23 -19.38 12.84
C VAL A 286 5.14 -20.05 13.64
#